data_62a321d647207f42af5eceed353887fe
#
_entry.id   62a321d647207f42af5eceed353887fe
#
_cell.length_a   1.000
_cell.length_b   1.000
_cell.length_c   1.000
_cell.angle_alpha   90.00
_cell.angle_beta   90.00
_cell.angle_gamma   90.00
#
_symmetry.space_group_name_H-M   'P 1'
#
loop_
_entity.id
_entity.type
_entity.pdbx_description
1 polymer ?
#
loop_
_entity_poly.entity_id
_entity_poly.type
_entity_poly.pdbx_seq_one_letter_code
_entity_poly.pdbx_strand_id
1 'polypeptide(L)'
;MKKTKILFPFLFSLLLVISGCSKDDDEVVDGTDDITGGEEPELPTPEDPEALDLSQYSSGQKVMMQTFYWDVEPRFEWWNNLSDKVEGWADAGIDRIWLPVATKGQSGGYSMGYDPSDYFDFGEYDQHGTVPTRFGTREELENLISKSHDLGLEVIADIVLNHNSGGGLEYNPYREKDTYTLFNEENGNASGMFNRNYEHFHPNDVSQSDEGDLFFSEQDVDHDVPYVQDWLWKNENSVAKYYKNEMGFDGWRFDYVKGFGTWVIEDWMNEVGGFAVGENFDGNADVLVDWVDATGVSAFDFAAFYKMEEAFDRFDDLNYLDGNTLRKVNPDKAVTFVANHDTEKDENEDNRIATENKMKAYAYILTHDGYPTIFYSDYENEAFNEEIKQLIEIHNSLAVGDVEVLHVDNDEYLMKREGNAENPGLILYISTESTTKRRNVQTNWNNVTLLDYSGNTTYTPTSDENGMVTIEAPANGYSIYSITK
;
A
#
# COMPACT_ATOMS: atom_id res chain seq x y z
N MET A 1 -45.13 -8.39 -8.35
CA MET A 1 -46.25 -9.17 -7.73
C MET A 1 -45.79 -9.61 -6.35
N LYS A 2 -46.60 -9.20 -5.35
CA LYS A 2 -46.69 -9.64 -3.94
C LYS A 2 -45.40 -10.03 -3.15
N LYS A 3 -45.03 -9.11 -2.26
CA LYS A 3 -44.23 -9.31 -1.04
C LYS A 3 -44.93 -10.25 -0.07
N THR A 4 -44.19 -11.16 0.53
CA THR A 4 -44.63 -11.84 1.76
C THR A 4 -43.57 -11.69 2.82
N LYS A 5 -43.87 -10.89 3.84
CA LYS A 5 -43.10 -10.79 5.09
C LYS A 5 -43.51 -11.94 6.00
N ILE A 6 -42.54 -12.67 6.54
CA ILE A 6 -42.79 -13.61 7.64
C ILE A 6 -42.09 -13.02 8.88
N LEU A 7 -42.90 -12.74 9.86
CA LEU A 7 -42.54 -12.32 11.22
C LEU A 7 -42.43 -13.58 12.09
N PHE A 8 -41.34 -13.73 12.85
CA PHE A 8 -41.25 -14.69 13.95
C PHE A 8 -41.03 -13.97 15.28
N PRO A 9 -41.72 -14.31 16.35
CA PRO A 9 -41.66 -13.61 17.61
C PRO A 9 -40.59 -14.17 18.56
N PHE A 10 -39.95 -13.26 19.28
CA PHE A 10 -39.11 -13.50 20.45
C PHE A 10 -39.87 -14.17 21.59
N LEU A 11 -39.33 -15.22 22.15
CA LEU A 11 -39.73 -15.77 23.44
C LEU A 11 -38.60 -15.64 24.47
N PHE A 12 -38.78 -14.74 25.42
CA PHE A 12 -37.97 -14.58 26.61
C PHE A 12 -38.31 -15.70 27.60
N SER A 13 -37.31 -16.43 28.08
CA SER A 13 -37.47 -17.36 29.20
C SER A 13 -36.50 -16.96 30.31
N LEU A 14 -37.08 -16.41 31.37
CA LEU A 14 -36.47 -16.03 32.62
C LEU A 14 -36.42 -17.24 33.56
N LEU A 15 -35.25 -17.71 33.98
CA LEU A 15 -35.10 -18.68 35.04
C LEU A 15 -34.53 -18.03 36.29
N LEU A 16 -35.33 -17.94 37.33
CA LEU A 16 -34.93 -17.63 38.71
C LEU A 16 -34.30 -18.88 39.33
N VAL A 17 -33.12 -18.74 39.93
CA VAL A 17 -32.59 -19.72 40.87
C VAL A 17 -32.70 -19.18 42.28
N ILE A 18 -33.40 -19.92 43.11
CA ILE A 18 -33.63 -19.61 44.50
C ILE A 18 -32.52 -20.22 45.37
N SER A 19 -31.98 -19.42 46.27
CA SER A 19 -31.04 -19.76 47.34
C SER A 19 -31.71 -20.62 48.40
N GLY A 20 -31.05 -21.65 48.85
CA GLY A 20 -31.47 -22.45 50.02
C GLY A 20 -30.26 -22.72 50.91
N CYS A 21 -30.25 -22.03 52.08
CA CYS A 21 -29.38 -22.38 53.21
C CYS A 21 -30.01 -23.51 54.02
N SER A 22 -29.18 -24.47 54.47
CA SER A 22 -29.44 -25.19 55.71
C SER A 22 -28.14 -25.39 56.47
N LYS A 23 -28.17 -24.96 57.72
CA LYS A 23 -27.17 -25.26 58.76
C LYS A 23 -27.46 -26.64 59.31
N ASP A 24 -26.41 -27.38 59.69
CA ASP A 24 -26.42 -28.21 60.85
C ASP A 24 -25.03 -28.22 61.51
N ASP A 25 -25.06 -27.95 62.80
CA ASP A 25 -23.98 -27.92 63.77
C ASP A 25 -23.64 -29.35 64.17
N ASP A 26 -22.35 -29.70 64.34
CA ASP A 26 -21.91 -30.67 65.35
C ASP A 26 -20.47 -30.31 65.78
N GLU A 27 -20.36 -29.97 67.03
CA GLU A 27 -19.09 -29.89 67.83
C GLU A 27 -18.52 -31.29 68.05
N VAL A 28 -17.17 -31.38 68.07
CA VAL A 28 -16.39 -32.14 69.08
C VAL A 28 -14.89 -31.91 68.98
N VAL A 29 -14.31 -31.18 69.99
CA VAL A 29 -13.14 -31.44 70.83
C VAL A 29 -11.74 -31.52 70.23
N ASP A 30 -10.98 -30.48 70.57
CA ASP A 30 -9.67 -30.35 71.20
C ASP A 30 -8.60 -31.46 71.01
N GLY A 31 -7.48 -31.02 70.50
CA GLY A 31 -6.19 -31.75 70.46
C GLY A 31 -5.07 -30.86 69.98
N THR A 32 -4.49 -30.14 70.89
CA THR A 32 -3.24 -29.37 70.74
C THR A 32 -2.11 -30.22 70.21
N ASP A 33 -1.48 -29.81 69.09
CA ASP A 33 -0.03 -29.92 68.94
C ASP A 33 0.49 -28.79 68.07
N ASP A 34 1.30 -27.97 68.68
CA ASP A 34 2.01 -26.82 68.14
C ASP A 34 3.12 -27.32 67.21
N ILE A 35 2.92 -27.19 65.87
CA ILE A 35 3.99 -27.34 64.92
C ILE A 35 4.18 -25.99 64.23
N THR A 36 5.26 -25.33 64.62
CA THR A 36 5.80 -24.12 64.02
C THR A 36 5.80 -24.22 62.51
N GLY A 37 4.94 -23.46 61.87
CA GLY A 37 4.89 -23.29 60.41
C GLY A 37 6.19 -22.68 59.88
N GLY A 38 6.98 -23.49 59.24
CA GLY A 38 7.94 -22.96 58.30
C GLY A 38 7.16 -22.39 57.10
N GLU A 39 7.24 -21.12 56.87
CA GLU A 39 6.85 -20.52 55.58
C GLU A 39 7.66 -21.25 54.48
N GLU A 40 7.00 -22.00 53.66
CA GLU A 40 7.59 -22.42 52.38
C GLU A 40 7.97 -21.14 51.63
N PRO A 41 9.20 -21.03 51.10
CA PRO A 41 9.57 -19.87 50.31
C PRO A 41 8.61 -19.85 49.13
N GLU A 42 7.80 -18.77 48.97
CA GLU A 42 7.09 -18.48 47.75
C GLU A 42 8.12 -18.53 46.60
N LEU A 43 7.96 -19.48 45.70
CA LEU A 43 8.71 -19.49 44.47
C LEU A 43 8.36 -18.17 43.76
N PRO A 44 9.37 -17.43 43.29
CA PRO A 44 9.09 -16.21 42.55
C PRO A 44 8.15 -16.59 41.41
N THR A 45 7.01 -15.90 41.32
CA THR A 45 6.14 -15.96 40.11
C THR A 45 7.03 -15.66 38.91
N PRO A 46 7.03 -16.49 37.88
CA PRO A 46 7.74 -16.15 36.65
C PRO A 46 7.29 -14.75 36.21
N GLU A 47 8.23 -13.83 36.06
CA GLU A 47 7.93 -12.52 35.46
C GLU A 47 7.39 -12.79 34.06
N ASP A 48 6.33 -12.08 33.67
CA ASP A 48 5.82 -12.14 32.29
C ASP A 48 6.94 -11.72 31.34
N PRO A 49 7.11 -12.41 30.19
CA PRO A 49 8.19 -12.11 29.27
C PRO A 49 8.05 -10.66 28.74
N GLU A 50 9.14 -9.90 28.83
CA GLU A 50 9.17 -8.49 28.44
C GLU A 50 9.41 -8.37 26.92
N ALA A 51 8.54 -7.63 26.22
CA ALA A 51 8.70 -7.35 24.79
C ALA A 51 9.96 -6.52 24.49
N LEU A 52 10.52 -6.69 23.30
CA LEU A 52 11.56 -5.78 22.78
C LEU A 52 11.00 -4.34 22.71
N ASP A 53 11.83 -3.37 22.99
CA ASP A 53 11.58 -1.98 22.62
C ASP A 53 11.90 -1.81 21.12
N LEU A 54 10.86 -1.87 20.28
CA LEU A 54 11.01 -1.85 18.82
C LEU A 54 11.68 -0.57 18.31
N SER A 55 11.61 0.54 19.05
CA SER A 55 12.26 1.80 18.68
C SER A 55 13.80 1.72 18.65
N GLN A 56 14.38 0.68 19.24
CA GLN A 56 15.82 0.44 19.24
C GLN A 56 16.32 -0.36 18.02
N TYR A 57 15.39 -0.81 17.18
CA TYR A 57 15.70 -1.62 16.00
C TYR A 57 15.35 -0.84 14.73
N SER A 58 16.07 -1.13 13.67
CA SER A 58 15.76 -0.61 12.33
C SER A 58 15.99 -1.71 11.28
N SER A 59 14.99 -1.99 10.50
CA SER A 59 15.12 -2.89 9.36
C SER A 59 15.86 -2.24 8.18
N GLY A 60 15.94 -0.91 8.15
CA GLY A 60 16.36 -0.14 6.99
C GLY A 60 15.34 -0.16 5.85
N GLN A 61 14.20 -0.80 6.06
CA GLN A 61 13.08 -0.84 5.11
C GLN A 61 12.28 0.46 5.19
N LYS A 62 11.40 0.66 4.23
CA LYS A 62 10.61 1.86 4.04
C LYS A 62 9.17 1.51 3.69
N VAL A 63 8.23 2.46 3.90
CA VAL A 63 6.80 2.30 3.64
C VAL A 63 6.27 3.52 2.91
N MET A 64 5.57 3.31 1.78
CA MET A 64 4.88 4.38 1.06
C MET A 64 3.40 4.46 1.47
N MET A 65 2.83 5.67 1.44
CA MET A 65 1.39 5.91 1.54
C MET A 65 0.86 6.41 0.20
N GLN A 66 -0.13 5.72 -0.39
CA GLN A 66 -0.99 6.30 -1.42
C GLN A 66 -2.03 7.17 -0.72
N THR A 67 -2.02 8.48 -0.99
CA THR A 67 -2.75 9.49 -0.20
C THR A 67 -4.14 9.82 -0.72
N PHE A 68 -4.70 9.02 -1.59
CA PHE A 68 -5.99 9.31 -2.22
C PHE A 68 -6.74 8.04 -2.61
N TYR A 69 -8.04 8.18 -2.74
CA TYR A 69 -8.98 7.22 -3.30
C TYR A 69 -9.72 7.85 -4.49
N TRP A 70 -10.46 7.06 -5.28
CA TRP A 70 -11.20 7.59 -6.42
C TRP A 70 -12.32 8.53 -5.96
N ASP A 71 -12.43 9.71 -6.60
CA ASP A 71 -13.40 10.75 -6.27
C ASP A 71 -13.29 11.35 -4.86
N VAL A 72 -12.04 11.64 -4.41
CA VAL A 72 -11.78 12.25 -3.09
C VAL A 72 -12.67 13.44 -2.78
N GLU A 73 -13.12 13.51 -1.53
CA GLU A 73 -13.93 14.60 -0.97
C GLU A 73 -13.33 15.06 0.38
N PRO A 74 -13.45 16.33 0.77
CA PRO A 74 -14.10 17.43 0.01
C PRO A 74 -13.23 17.91 -1.15
N ARG A 75 -13.89 18.27 -2.26
CA ARG A 75 -13.21 18.89 -3.41
C ARG A 75 -12.66 20.25 -3.06
N PHE A 76 -11.52 20.61 -3.67
CA PHE A 76 -10.81 21.87 -3.52
C PHE A 76 -10.10 22.08 -2.17
N GLU A 77 -10.15 21.09 -1.28
CA GLU A 77 -9.55 21.15 0.06
C GLU A 77 -8.66 19.93 0.36
N TRP A 78 -8.39 19.09 -0.66
CA TRP A 78 -7.68 17.82 -0.43
C TRP A 78 -6.24 18.03 0.04
N TRP A 79 -5.53 19.01 -0.53
CA TRP A 79 -4.16 19.34 -0.09
C TRP A 79 -4.11 19.76 1.37
N ASN A 80 -5.07 20.55 1.85
CA ASN A 80 -5.18 20.92 3.25
C ASN A 80 -5.51 19.70 4.14
N ASN A 81 -6.43 18.84 3.68
CA ASN A 81 -6.76 17.59 4.39
C ASN A 81 -5.52 16.69 4.55
N LEU A 82 -4.69 16.56 3.51
CA LEU A 82 -3.44 15.79 3.60
C LEU A 82 -2.42 16.49 4.52
N SER A 83 -2.29 17.82 4.43
CA SER A 83 -1.42 18.60 5.30
C SER A 83 -1.71 18.40 6.79
N ASP A 84 -2.97 18.20 7.17
CA ASP A 84 -3.35 17.94 8.55
C ASP A 84 -2.94 16.53 9.03
N LYS A 85 -2.65 15.61 8.10
CA LYS A 85 -2.38 14.19 8.39
C LYS A 85 -0.91 13.78 8.28
N VAL A 86 -0.09 14.48 7.50
CA VAL A 86 1.30 14.06 7.19
C VAL A 86 2.17 13.88 8.43
N GLU A 87 1.95 14.64 9.50
CA GLU A 87 2.68 14.47 10.77
C GLU A 87 2.41 13.09 11.39
N GLY A 88 1.13 12.68 11.44
CA GLY A 88 0.76 11.35 11.94
C GLY A 88 1.28 10.19 11.09
N TRP A 89 1.44 10.40 9.77
CA TRP A 89 2.03 9.41 8.89
C TRP A 89 3.55 9.29 9.08
N ALA A 90 4.25 10.42 9.22
CA ALA A 90 5.68 10.44 9.55
C ALA A 90 5.94 9.77 10.90
N ASP A 91 5.14 10.09 11.92
CA ASP A 91 5.22 9.48 13.26
C ASP A 91 4.95 7.96 13.23
N ALA A 92 4.07 7.49 12.33
CA ALA A 92 3.81 6.06 12.12
C ALA A 92 4.94 5.34 11.37
N GLY A 93 5.94 6.07 10.83
CA GLY A 93 7.08 5.48 10.13
C GLY A 93 6.91 5.33 8.64
N ILE A 94 5.97 6.05 8.03
CA ILE A 94 5.89 6.23 6.57
C ILE A 94 7.01 7.18 6.14
N ASP A 95 7.65 6.91 5.01
CA ASP A 95 8.77 7.71 4.49
C ASP A 95 8.47 8.40 3.16
N ARG A 96 7.45 7.94 2.43
CA ARG A 96 7.02 8.52 1.16
C ARG A 96 5.52 8.65 1.09
N ILE A 97 5.07 9.72 0.45
CA ILE A 97 3.66 9.93 0.10
C ILE A 97 3.50 10.04 -1.42
N TRP A 98 2.64 9.21 -2.00
CA TRP A 98 2.25 9.30 -3.39
C TRP A 98 0.97 10.13 -3.49
N LEU A 99 1.08 11.34 -4.08
CA LEU A 99 -0.02 12.26 -4.32
C LEU A 99 -0.76 11.90 -5.62
N PRO A 100 -2.08 12.24 -5.74
CA PRO A 100 -2.79 12.11 -7.01
C PRO A 100 -2.20 13.05 -8.07
N VAL A 101 -2.54 12.84 -9.34
CA VAL A 101 -2.12 13.72 -10.45
C VAL A 101 -2.49 15.18 -10.13
N ALA A 102 -1.48 16.00 -9.83
CA ALA A 102 -1.66 17.29 -9.18
C ALA A 102 -2.15 18.40 -10.12
N THR A 103 -2.14 18.16 -11.44
CA THR A 103 -2.40 19.19 -12.45
C THR A 103 -3.79 19.12 -13.07
N LYS A 104 -4.14 20.17 -13.81
CA LYS A 104 -5.48 20.37 -14.37
C LYS A 104 -5.80 19.33 -15.45
N GLY A 105 -6.85 18.57 -15.22
CA GLY A 105 -7.46 17.70 -16.22
C GLY A 105 -8.67 18.34 -16.91
N GLN A 106 -9.12 17.74 -18.01
CA GLN A 106 -10.25 18.21 -18.81
C GLN A 106 -11.53 18.37 -17.99
N SER A 107 -11.78 17.49 -17.03
CA SER A 107 -12.97 17.55 -16.18
C SER A 107 -12.92 18.63 -15.09
N GLY A 108 -11.90 19.50 -15.10
CA GLY A 108 -11.74 20.62 -14.19
C GLY A 108 -11.77 20.19 -12.72
N GLY A 109 -12.62 20.83 -11.90
CA GLY A 109 -12.76 20.49 -10.47
C GLY A 109 -13.36 19.11 -10.18
N TYR A 110 -13.68 18.31 -11.19
CA TYR A 110 -14.13 16.91 -11.05
C TYR A 110 -13.05 15.91 -11.47
N SER A 111 -11.95 16.38 -12.09
CA SER A 111 -10.89 15.52 -12.57
C SER A 111 -10.10 14.90 -11.44
N MET A 112 -9.81 13.61 -11.52
CA MET A 112 -8.79 12.95 -10.70
C MET A 112 -7.39 13.08 -11.28
N GLY A 113 -7.25 13.79 -12.45
CA GLY A 113 -6.00 14.07 -13.12
C GLY A 113 -5.64 13.11 -14.26
N TYR A 114 -6.31 11.97 -14.38
CA TYR A 114 -6.05 10.97 -15.43
C TYR A 114 -6.69 11.34 -16.80
N ASP A 115 -7.18 12.56 -16.93
CA ASP A 115 -7.56 13.22 -18.17
C ASP A 115 -6.73 14.51 -18.36
N PRO A 116 -5.37 14.43 -18.41
CA PRO A 116 -4.48 15.57 -18.28
C PRO A 116 -4.61 16.54 -19.43
N SER A 117 -4.71 17.83 -19.10
CA SER A 117 -4.83 18.92 -20.07
C SER A 117 -3.61 19.84 -20.03
N ASP A 118 -3.32 20.43 -18.89
CA ASP A 118 -2.23 21.40 -18.69
C ASP A 118 -1.31 20.95 -17.56
N TYR A 119 -0.12 20.47 -17.90
CA TYR A 119 0.87 19.94 -16.96
C TYR A 119 1.53 21.01 -16.08
N PHE A 120 1.24 22.30 -16.32
CA PHE A 120 1.79 23.42 -15.58
C PHE A 120 0.71 24.22 -14.82
N ASP A 121 -0.54 23.76 -14.85
CA ASP A 121 -1.64 24.32 -14.04
C ASP A 121 -1.89 23.44 -12.80
N PHE A 122 -1.32 23.83 -11.67
CA PHE A 122 -1.53 23.20 -10.37
C PHE A 122 -2.72 23.81 -9.59
N GLY A 123 -3.58 24.55 -10.26
CA GLY A 123 -4.76 25.20 -9.68
C GLY A 123 -4.60 26.72 -9.54
N GLU A 124 -3.88 27.35 -10.47
CA GLU A 124 -3.74 28.81 -10.56
C GLU A 124 -4.39 29.44 -11.78
N TYR A 125 -4.76 28.68 -12.81
CA TYR A 125 -5.39 29.20 -14.04
C TYR A 125 -6.88 28.87 -14.10
N ASP A 126 -7.67 29.83 -14.58
CA ASP A 126 -9.12 29.64 -14.84
C ASP A 126 -9.32 28.93 -16.19
N GLN A 127 -9.41 27.60 -16.11
CA GLN A 127 -9.73 26.76 -17.27
C GLN A 127 -10.59 25.57 -16.86
N HIS A 128 -11.30 24.97 -17.81
CA HIS A 128 -12.23 23.88 -17.58
C HIS A 128 -13.23 24.14 -16.44
N GLY A 129 -13.60 25.44 -16.26
CA GLY A 129 -14.65 25.91 -15.35
C GLY A 129 -14.22 26.05 -13.88
N THR A 130 -12.94 25.94 -13.57
CA THR A 130 -12.41 26.16 -12.22
C THR A 130 -11.02 26.79 -12.24
N VAL A 131 -10.65 27.52 -11.17
CA VAL A 131 -9.25 27.88 -10.90
C VAL A 131 -8.55 26.74 -10.16
N PRO A 132 -9.02 26.24 -8.99
CA PRO A 132 -8.34 25.10 -8.33
C PRO A 132 -8.49 23.81 -9.14
N THR A 133 -7.56 22.89 -8.96
CA THR A 133 -7.77 21.47 -9.33
C THR A 133 -8.80 20.84 -8.40
N ARG A 134 -9.19 19.59 -8.62
CA ARG A 134 -10.04 18.87 -7.65
C ARG A 134 -9.47 18.91 -6.23
N PHE A 135 -8.14 18.91 -6.13
CA PHE A 135 -7.44 18.74 -4.86
C PHE A 135 -7.19 20.05 -4.12
N GLY A 136 -7.17 21.18 -4.82
CA GLY A 136 -6.92 22.50 -4.24
C GLY A 136 -6.15 23.43 -5.17
N THR A 137 -5.55 24.45 -4.60
CA THR A 137 -4.72 25.45 -5.28
C THR A 137 -3.25 25.05 -5.27
N ARG A 138 -2.47 25.70 -6.12
CA ARG A 138 -1.00 25.56 -6.15
C ARG A 138 -0.36 25.89 -4.80
N GLU A 139 -0.76 26.98 -4.16
CA GLU A 139 -0.21 27.40 -2.85
C GLU A 139 -0.42 26.33 -1.78
N GLU A 140 -1.59 25.70 -1.75
CA GLU A 140 -1.90 24.60 -0.81
C GLU A 140 -1.04 23.36 -1.08
N LEU A 141 -0.79 23.02 -2.35
CA LEU A 141 0.11 21.93 -2.73
C LEU A 141 1.57 22.22 -2.33
N GLU A 142 2.07 23.43 -2.62
CA GLU A 142 3.42 23.85 -2.22
C GLU A 142 3.60 23.80 -0.69
N ASN A 143 2.59 24.19 0.06
CA ASN A 143 2.59 24.10 1.52
C ASN A 143 2.59 22.64 2.01
N LEU A 144 1.83 21.75 1.38
CA LEU A 144 1.83 20.33 1.68
C LEU A 144 3.21 19.71 1.43
N ILE A 145 3.82 19.98 0.28
CA ILE A 145 5.16 19.46 -0.08
C ILE A 145 6.20 19.97 0.93
N SER A 146 6.21 21.28 1.20
CA SER A 146 7.15 21.86 2.17
C SER A 146 7.01 21.25 3.56
N LYS A 147 5.77 21.07 4.06
CA LYS A 147 5.51 20.44 5.37
C LYS A 147 5.95 18.98 5.38
N SER A 148 5.73 18.25 4.29
CA SER A 148 6.19 16.86 4.15
C SER A 148 7.71 16.76 4.24
N HIS A 149 8.43 17.63 3.57
CA HIS A 149 9.90 17.71 3.64
C HIS A 149 10.41 18.06 5.03
N ASP A 150 9.76 18.99 5.74
CA ASP A 150 10.13 19.34 7.13
C ASP A 150 9.98 18.14 8.09
N LEU A 151 9.11 17.19 7.75
CA LEU A 151 8.90 15.93 8.49
C LEU A 151 9.76 14.76 7.97
N GLY A 152 10.57 14.99 6.92
CA GLY A 152 11.44 13.97 6.32
C GLY A 152 10.74 13.01 5.35
N LEU A 153 9.52 13.33 4.90
CA LEU A 153 8.78 12.57 3.90
C LEU A 153 9.20 12.98 2.48
N GLU A 154 9.43 12.00 1.62
CA GLU A 154 9.56 12.23 0.17
C GLU A 154 8.18 12.28 -0.49
N VAL A 155 8.00 13.19 -1.45
CA VAL A 155 6.73 13.40 -2.15
C VAL A 155 6.82 12.90 -3.59
N ILE A 156 5.95 11.95 -3.94
CA ILE A 156 5.93 11.27 -5.23
C ILE A 156 4.79 11.84 -6.09
N ALA A 157 5.15 12.37 -7.27
CA ALA A 157 4.18 12.84 -8.25
C ALA A 157 3.60 11.69 -9.07
N ASP A 158 2.31 11.71 -9.33
CA ASP A 158 1.66 10.85 -10.32
C ASP A 158 1.74 11.52 -11.69
N ILE A 159 2.28 10.80 -12.69
CA ILE A 159 2.64 11.33 -14.01
C ILE A 159 1.94 10.54 -15.10
N VAL A 160 1.08 11.20 -15.85
CA VAL A 160 0.39 10.66 -17.04
C VAL A 160 1.16 11.07 -18.29
N LEU A 161 1.87 10.15 -18.93
CA LEU A 161 2.65 10.42 -20.16
C LEU A 161 1.95 9.93 -21.42
N ASN A 162 1.11 8.91 -21.31
CA ASN A 162 0.52 8.21 -22.46
C ASN A 162 -0.39 9.11 -23.32
N HIS A 163 -1.17 9.98 -22.69
CA HIS A 163 -2.22 10.71 -23.41
C HIS A 163 -2.49 12.09 -22.82
N ASN A 164 -3.20 12.91 -23.62
CA ASN A 164 -3.82 14.18 -23.17
C ASN A 164 -5.33 14.13 -23.32
N SER A 165 -6.00 15.14 -22.76
CA SER A 165 -7.44 15.33 -22.87
C SER A 165 -7.81 16.82 -22.77
N GLY A 166 -8.89 17.29 -23.39
CA GLY A 166 -9.42 18.66 -23.24
C GLY A 166 -8.88 19.71 -24.19
N GLY A 167 -8.20 19.31 -25.25
CA GLY A 167 -7.79 20.20 -26.32
C GLY A 167 -8.96 20.75 -27.16
N GLY A 168 -8.73 21.84 -27.91
CA GLY A 168 -9.64 22.36 -28.91
C GLY A 168 -9.64 21.57 -30.21
N LEU A 169 -10.66 21.81 -31.04
CA LEU A 169 -10.81 21.21 -32.37
C LEU A 169 -9.86 21.85 -33.37
N GLU A 170 -9.15 21.01 -34.12
CA GLU A 170 -8.38 21.39 -35.30
C GLU A 170 -8.46 20.30 -36.38
N TYR A 171 -8.19 20.68 -37.64
CA TYR A 171 -8.13 19.68 -38.73
C TYR A 171 -6.83 18.89 -38.66
N ASN A 172 -6.95 17.56 -38.52
CA ASN A 172 -5.82 16.64 -38.52
C ASN A 172 -5.69 15.99 -39.90
N PRO A 173 -4.64 16.34 -40.70
CA PRO A 173 -4.48 15.83 -42.06
C PRO A 173 -4.14 14.33 -42.09
N TYR A 174 -3.55 13.76 -41.02
CA TYR A 174 -3.21 12.33 -40.96
C TYR A 174 -4.42 11.45 -40.67
N ARG A 175 -5.46 12.03 -40.05
CA ARG A 175 -6.74 11.36 -39.77
C ARG A 175 -7.86 11.78 -40.73
N GLU A 176 -7.60 12.78 -41.62
CA GLU A 176 -8.54 13.35 -42.58
C GLU A 176 -9.87 13.83 -41.91
N LYS A 177 -9.78 14.30 -40.66
CA LYS A 177 -10.92 14.80 -39.86
C LYS A 177 -10.46 15.82 -38.83
N ASP A 178 -11.44 16.52 -38.22
CA ASP A 178 -11.15 17.32 -37.04
C ASP A 178 -10.90 16.40 -35.81
N THR A 179 -9.90 16.81 -34.98
CA THR A 179 -9.52 16.13 -33.71
C THR A 179 -9.36 17.15 -32.60
N TYR A 180 -9.49 16.71 -31.34
CA TYR A 180 -9.33 17.56 -30.15
C TYR A 180 -7.86 17.62 -29.71
N THR A 181 -6.96 18.01 -30.62
CA THR A 181 -5.50 17.98 -30.43
C THR A 181 -4.86 19.35 -30.30
N LEU A 182 -5.64 20.45 -30.39
CA LEU A 182 -5.13 21.80 -30.26
C LEU A 182 -5.08 22.25 -28.80
N PHE A 183 -3.88 22.30 -28.21
CA PHE A 183 -3.65 22.80 -26.86
C PHE A 183 -2.89 24.13 -26.89
N ASN A 184 -3.55 25.21 -26.48
CA ASN A 184 -3.02 26.55 -26.32
C ASN A 184 -3.75 27.26 -25.18
N GLU A 185 -3.42 28.53 -24.90
CA GLU A 185 -3.99 29.32 -23.80
C GLU A 185 -5.53 29.36 -23.78
N GLU A 186 -6.19 29.21 -24.95
CA GLU A 186 -7.65 29.19 -25.06
C GLU A 186 -8.25 27.78 -25.02
N ASN A 187 -7.44 26.77 -25.18
CA ASN A 187 -7.86 25.38 -25.38
C ASN A 187 -7.03 24.43 -24.50
N GLY A 188 -7.33 24.38 -23.22
CA GLY A 188 -6.79 23.38 -22.30
C GLY A 188 -5.28 23.46 -21.99
N ASN A 189 -4.66 24.63 -22.19
CA ASN A 189 -3.27 24.91 -21.87
C ASN A 189 -3.11 26.38 -21.43
N ALA A 190 -3.88 26.78 -20.42
CA ALA A 190 -3.95 28.18 -19.96
C ALA A 190 -2.62 28.70 -19.40
N SER A 191 -1.72 27.82 -18.98
CA SER A 191 -0.34 28.16 -18.60
C SER A 191 0.47 28.74 -19.77
N GLY A 192 0.07 28.44 -21.02
CA GLY A 192 0.79 28.82 -22.25
C GLY A 192 2.12 28.07 -22.43
N MET A 193 2.44 27.10 -21.58
CA MET A 193 3.66 26.33 -21.66
C MET A 193 3.50 25.18 -22.65
N PHE A 194 4.41 25.06 -23.60
CA PHE A 194 4.47 23.97 -24.59
C PHE A 194 3.12 23.71 -25.29
N ASN A 195 2.71 24.64 -26.17
CA ASN A 195 1.52 24.47 -27.00
C ASN A 195 1.63 23.22 -27.88
N ARG A 196 0.53 22.48 -28.00
CA ARG A 196 0.49 21.21 -28.73
C ARG A 196 -0.59 21.28 -29.81
N ASN A 197 -0.37 20.49 -30.88
CA ASN A 197 -1.31 20.29 -31.98
C ASN A 197 -1.21 18.85 -32.48
N TYR A 198 -1.96 18.49 -33.54
CA TYR A 198 -1.99 17.14 -34.09
C TYR A 198 -0.62 16.55 -34.45
N GLU A 199 0.44 17.37 -34.65
CA GLU A 199 1.80 16.92 -34.93
C GLU A 199 2.51 16.24 -33.75
N HIS A 200 1.93 16.34 -32.54
CA HIS A 200 2.49 15.81 -31.30
C HIS A 200 1.78 14.54 -30.81
N PHE A 201 0.82 14.06 -31.61
CA PHE A 201 -0.01 12.88 -31.30
C PHE A 201 -0.03 11.89 -32.45
N HIS A 202 -0.18 10.60 -32.16
CA HIS A 202 -0.32 9.56 -33.19
C HIS A 202 -1.66 9.65 -33.93
N PRO A 203 -1.69 9.37 -35.25
CA PRO A 203 -0.53 9.29 -36.15
C PRO A 203 -0.09 10.68 -36.63
N ASN A 204 1.19 10.82 -36.96
CA ASN A 204 1.75 12.00 -37.59
C ASN A 204 2.82 11.59 -38.64
N ASP A 205 3.74 12.50 -39.03
CA ASP A 205 4.79 12.19 -40.02
C ASP A 205 6.05 11.57 -39.39
N VAL A 206 6.14 11.52 -38.06
CA VAL A 206 7.22 10.86 -37.30
C VAL A 206 6.86 9.40 -37.03
N SER A 207 5.68 9.15 -36.44
CA SER A 207 5.20 7.82 -36.14
C SER A 207 3.72 7.60 -36.47
N GLN A 208 3.38 6.40 -36.93
CA GLN A 208 2.00 6.04 -37.32
C GLN A 208 1.22 5.36 -36.20
N SER A 209 1.88 4.81 -35.22
CA SER A 209 1.27 4.07 -34.11
C SER A 209 2.17 4.08 -32.91
N ASP A 210 1.55 3.96 -31.76
CA ASP A 210 2.23 3.75 -30.49
C ASP A 210 3.03 2.45 -30.45
N GLU A 211 3.97 2.37 -29.51
CA GLU A 211 4.73 1.16 -29.19
C GLU A 211 3.98 0.26 -28.21
N GLY A 212 2.91 0.77 -27.58
CA GLY A 212 2.16 0.11 -26.52
C GLY A 212 0.67 -0.08 -26.78
N ASP A 213 -0.06 -0.28 -25.72
CA ASP A 213 -1.51 -0.46 -25.72
C ASP A 213 -2.22 0.90 -25.88
N LEU A 214 -3.09 1.03 -26.87
CA LEU A 214 -3.83 2.26 -27.14
C LEU A 214 -4.89 2.53 -26.07
N PHE A 215 -4.85 3.70 -25.41
CA PHE A 215 -5.87 4.13 -24.45
C PHE A 215 -6.72 5.29 -24.98
N PHE A 216 -6.16 6.45 -25.30
CA PHE A 216 -6.87 7.60 -25.90
C PHE A 216 -6.48 7.77 -27.38
N SER A 217 -7.37 7.46 -28.30
CA SER A 217 -7.03 7.35 -29.74
C SER A 217 -6.75 8.65 -30.48
N GLU A 218 -7.16 9.83 -29.96
CA GLU A 218 -6.95 11.12 -30.64
C GLU A 218 -5.80 11.91 -30.04
N GLN A 219 -5.63 11.83 -28.70
CA GLN A 219 -4.60 12.56 -27.95
C GLN A 219 -3.54 11.60 -27.40
N ASP A 220 -3.25 10.54 -28.10
CA ASP A 220 -2.20 9.58 -27.83
C ASP A 220 -0.84 10.20 -28.14
N VAL A 221 -0.01 10.43 -27.14
CA VAL A 221 1.21 11.25 -27.22
C VAL A 221 2.31 10.53 -27.97
N ASP A 222 2.86 11.15 -29.01
CA ASP A 222 3.98 10.60 -29.77
C ASP A 222 5.34 11.04 -29.18
N HIS A 223 5.95 10.15 -28.40
CA HIS A 223 7.22 10.39 -27.73
C HIS A 223 8.44 10.41 -28.68
N ASP A 224 8.31 9.94 -29.92
CA ASP A 224 9.35 10.04 -30.94
C ASP A 224 9.52 11.45 -31.47
N VAL A 225 8.54 12.33 -31.27
CA VAL A 225 8.58 13.74 -31.69
C VAL A 225 9.55 14.53 -30.80
N PRO A 226 10.61 15.16 -31.35
CA PRO A 226 11.59 15.91 -30.54
C PRO A 226 10.98 17.01 -29.68
N TYR A 227 9.92 17.67 -30.15
CA TYR A 227 9.21 18.68 -29.36
C TYR A 227 8.52 18.07 -28.12
N VAL A 228 7.97 16.86 -28.24
CA VAL A 228 7.36 16.14 -27.12
C VAL A 228 8.43 15.77 -26.07
N GLN A 229 9.60 15.34 -26.52
CA GLN A 229 10.73 15.07 -25.62
C GLN A 229 11.22 16.35 -24.93
N ASP A 230 11.29 17.49 -25.68
CA ASP A 230 11.61 18.79 -25.07
C ASP A 230 10.55 19.21 -24.05
N TRP A 231 9.28 19.04 -24.37
CA TRP A 231 8.17 19.37 -23.46
C TRP A 231 8.21 18.52 -22.20
N LEU A 232 8.39 17.21 -22.32
CA LEU A 232 8.23 16.31 -21.19
C LEU A 232 9.49 16.21 -20.30
N TRP A 233 10.72 16.15 -20.87
CA TRP A 233 11.92 15.94 -20.04
C TRP A 233 13.19 16.69 -20.47
N LYS A 234 13.43 17.01 -21.75
CA LYS A 234 14.73 17.54 -22.19
C LYS A 234 14.96 19.01 -21.91
N ASN A 235 13.97 19.86 -22.21
CA ASN A 235 14.08 21.30 -22.01
C ASN A 235 14.29 21.68 -20.54
N GLU A 236 14.95 22.80 -20.27
CA GLU A 236 15.16 23.31 -18.90
C GLU A 236 13.84 23.63 -18.18
N ASN A 237 12.79 23.96 -18.93
CA ASN A 237 11.43 24.21 -18.42
C ASN A 237 10.49 23.03 -18.70
N SER A 238 11.00 21.84 -18.96
CA SER A 238 10.20 20.63 -19.19
C SER A 238 9.38 20.25 -17.98
N VAL A 239 8.34 19.43 -18.18
CA VAL A 239 7.51 18.92 -17.09
C VAL A 239 8.35 18.27 -15.99
N ALA A 240 9.26 17.35 -16.35
CA ALA A 240 10.12 16.66 -15.39
C ALA A 240 10.93 17.60 -14.51
N LYS A 241 11.60 18.57 -15.14
CA LYS A 241 12.45 19.53 -14.42
C LYS A 241 11.64 20.54 -13.62
N TYR A 242 10.49 20.97 -14.13
CA TYR A 242 9.60 21.88 -13.43
C TYR A 242 9.01 21.24 -12.17
N TYR A 243 8.54 20.00 -12.27
CA TYR A 243 8.01 19.28 -11.11
C TYR A 243 9.08 19.07 -10.05
N LYS A 244 10.31 18.72 -10.45
CA LYS A 244 11.41 18.53 -9.50
C LYS A 244 11.88 19.82 -8.88
N ASN A 245 12.18 20.86 -9.70
CA ASN A 245 12.93 22.03 -9.26
C ASN A 245 12.03 23.14 -8.72
N GLU A 246 10.82 23.32 -9.29
CA GLU A 246 9.90 24.39 -8.93
C GLU A 246 8.82 23.90 -7.94
N MET A 247 8.29 22.68 -8.15
CA MET A 247 7.26 22.15 -7.27
C MET A 247 7.83 21.34 -6.09
N GLY A 248 9.03 20.77 -6.23
CA GLY A 248 9.72 20.06 -5.16
C GLY A 248 9.35 18.58 -5.04
N PHE A 249 8.87 17.93 -6.09
CA PHE A 249 8.67 16.48 -6.08
C PHE A 249 9.99 15.72 -6.06
N ASP A 250 10.04 14.62 -5.28
CA ASP A 250 11.24 13.81 -5.07
C ASP A 250 11.29 12.57 -5.96
N GLY A 251 10.12 12.14 -6.46
CA GLY A 251 10.01 10.93 -7.25
C GLY A 251 8.71 10.85 -8.06
N TRP A 252 8.53 9.72 -8.72
CA TRP A 252 7.57 9.56 -9.81
C TRP A 252 6.78 8.27 -9.69
N ARG A 253 5.46 8.34 -9.88
CA ARG A 253 4.62 7.21 -10.25
C ARG A 253 4.19 7.41 -11.70
N PHE A 254 4.59 6.52 -12.59
CA PHE A 254 4.20 6.58 -14.00
C PHE A 254 2.92 5.80 -14.23
N ASP A 255 1.90 6.52 -14.71
CA ASP A 255 0.60 5.99 -15.05
C ASP A 255 0.64 5.22 -16.38
N TYR A 256 -0.12 4.12 -16.45
CA TYR A 256 -0.39 3.36 -17.67
C TYR A 256 0.84 3.10 -18.56
N VAL A 257 1.92 2.59 -17.97
CA VAL A 257 3.21 2.40 -18.66
C VAL A 257 3.19 1.34 -19.76
N LYS A 258 2.09 0.63 -19.96
CA LYS A 258 1.86 -0.29 -21.09
C LYS A 258 1.56 0.46 -22.40
N GLY A 259 1.25 1.74 -22.33
CA GLY A 259 0.86 2.56 -23.46
C GLY A 259 2.02 3.21 -24.21
N PHE A 260 3.28 3.08 -23.75
CA PHE A 260 4.43 3.69 -24.42
C PHE A 260 5.72 2.90 -24.19
N GLY A 261 6.76 3.21 -24.96
CA GLY A 261 8.04 2.51 -24.89
C GLY A 261 8.80 2.74 -23.58
N THR A 262 9.46 1.70 -23.07
CA THR A 262 10.26 1.75 -21.83
C THR A 262 11.33 2.81 -21.83
N TRP A 263 11.88 3.17 -22.99
CA TRP A 263 12.89 4.20 -23.18
C TRP A 263 12.43 5.61 -22.74
N VAL A 264 11.13 5.89 -22.76
CA VAL A 264 10.55 7.15 -22.28
C VAL A 264 10.83 7.35 -20.78
N ILE A 265 10.65 6.30 -20.00
CA ILE A 265 10.97 6.32 -18.56
C ILE A 265 12.47 6.43 -18.33
N GLU A 266 13.28 5.68 -19.09
CA GLU A 266 14.74 5.76 -19.01
C GLU A 266 15.24 7.18 -19.28
N ASP A 267 14.74 7.82 -20.35
CA ASP A 267 15.09 9.20 -20.70
C ASP A 267 14.65 10.21 -19.61
N TRP A 268 13.42 10.08 -19.10
CA TRP A 268 12.93 10.91 -17.98
C TRP A 268 13.85 10.78 -16.75
N MET A 269 14.16 9.56 -16.35
CA MET A 269 14.98 9.28 -15.17
C MET A 269 16.42 9.75 -15.32
N ASN A 270 16.97 9.72 -16.53
CA ASN A 270 18.29 10.26 -16.83
C ASN A 270 18.38 11.79 -16.62
N GLU A 271 17.26 12.52 -16.82
CA GLU A 271 17.22 13.97 -16.64
C GLU A 271 17.00 14.39 -15.18
N VAL A 272 16.18 13.66 -14.43
CA VAL A 272 15.74 14.13 -13.10
C VAL A 272 16.06 13.15 -11.95
N GLY A 273 16.21 11.85 -12.20
CA GLY A 273 16.46 10.86 -11.16
C GLY A 273 15.35 10.81 -10.11
N GLY A 274 15.67 10.34 -8.89
CA GLY A 274 14.73 10.15 -7.79
C GLY A 274 14.17 8.72 -7.71
N PHE A 275 13.27 8.45 -6.79
CA PHE A 275 12.52 7.20 -6.75
C PHE A 275 11.52 7.16 -7.91
N ALA A 276 11.31 5.98 -8.49
CA ALA A 276 10.29 5.81 -9.51
C ALA A 276 9.63 4.43 -9.44
N VAL A 277 8.30 4.42 -9.69
CA VAL A 277 7.50 3.21 -9.80
C VAL A 277 6.55 3.32 -11.00
N GLY A 278 6.45 2.27 -11.81
CA GLY A 278 5.54 2.22 -12.94
C GLY A 278 4.32 1.35 -12.67
N GLU A 279 3.18 1.81 -13.19
CA GLU A 279 1.96 1.03 -13.22
C GLU A 279 1.95 0.11 -14.46
N ASN A 280 2.70 -0.99 -14.39
CA ASN A 280 2.56 -2.07 -15.36
C ASN A 280 1.48 -3.04 -14.87
N PHE A 281 0.22 -2.77 -15.23
CA PHE A 281 -0.95 -3.52 -14.75
C PHE A 281 -0.99 -4.94 -15.35
N ASP A 282 -0.15 -5.83 -14.83
CA ASP A 282 -0.01 -7.21 -15.31
C ASP A 282 0.19 -8.21 -14.16
N GLY A 283 -0.61 -9.27 -14.13
CA GLY A 283 -0.52 -10.35 -13.15
C GLY A 283 0.59 -11.36 -13.44
N ASN A 284 1.32 -11.23 -14.54
CA ASN A 284 2.43 -12.11 -14.87
C ASN A 284 3.76 -11.53 -14.36
N ALA A 285 4.38 -12.18 -13.41
CA ALA A 285 5.65 -11.77 -12.84
C ALA A 285 6.77 -11.62 -13.87
N ASP A 286 6.82 -12.46 -14.89
CA ASP A 286 7.87 -12.40 -15.93
C ASP A 286 7.74 -11.10 -16.76
N VAL A 287 6.52 -10.63 -17.04
CA VAL A 287 6.26 -9.35 -17.71
C VAL A 287 6.74 -8.18 -16.86
N LEU A 288 6.49 -8.22 -15.55
CA LEU A 288 6.95 -7.19 -14.62
C LEU A 288 8.48 -7.18 -14.51
N VAL A 289 9.12 -8.34 -14.45
CA VAL A 289 10.58 -8.48 -14.41
C VAL A 289 11.21 -7.92 -15.68
N ASP A 290 10.72 -8.31 -16.85
CA ASP A 290 11.24 -7.83 -18.15
C ASP A 290 11.12 -6.29 -18.24
N TRP A 291 10.01 -5.72 -17.75
CA TRP A 291 9.79 -4.29 -17.75
C TRP A 291 10.73 -3.54 -16.77
N VAL A 292 10.90 -4.06 -15.55
CA VAL A 292 11.81 -3.53 -14.54
C VAL A 292 13.26 -3.57 -15.03
N ASP A 293 13.67 -4.67 -15.68
CA ASP A 293 15.02 -4.81 -16.25
C ASP A 293 15.25 -3.83 -17.41
N ALA A 294 14.22 -3.55 -18.22
CA ALA A 294 14.30 -2.61 -19.34
C ALA A 294 14.35 -1.15 -18.88
N THR A 295 13.62 -0.78 -17.82
CA THR A 295 13.51 0.62 -17.35
C THR A 295 14.48 0.98 -16.23
N GLY A 296 14.94 -0.01 -15.47
CA GLY A 296 15.77 0.19 -14.29
C GLY A 296 15.02 0.79 -13.08
N VAL A 297 13.69 1.04 -13.17
CA VAL A 297 12.88 1.55 -12.07
C VAL A 297 12.03 0.46 -11.42
N SER A 298 11.32 0.77 -10.33
CA SER A 298 10.42 -0.19 -9.65
C SER A 298 9.09 -0.32 -10.39
N ALA A 299 8.38 -1.41 -10.15
CA ALA A 299 7.00 -1.60 -10.60
C ALA A 299 6.08 -1.99 -9.43
N PHE A 300 4.80 -1.61 -9.51
CA PHE A 300 3.79 -2.20 -8.64
C PHE A 300 3.69 -3.70 -8.90
N ASP A 301 3.79 -4.51 -7.85
CA ASP A 301 3.73 -5.97 -7.94
C ASP A 301 2.28 -6.47 -8.03
N PHE A 302 1.65 -6.24 -9.20
CA PHE A 302 0.31 -6.75 -9.48
C PHE A 302 0.27 -8.28 -9.43
N ALA A 303 1.39 -8.96 -9.72
CA ALA A 303 1.45 -10.41 -9.56
C ALA A 303 1.27 -10.81 -8.10
N ALA A 304 1.90 -10.11 -7.13
CA ALA A 304 1.69 -10.36 -5.71
C ALA A 304 0.27 -10.01 -5.26
N PHE A 305 -0.28 -8.89 -5.75
CA PHE A 305 -1.67 -8.51 -5.49
C PHE A 305 -2.66 -9.60 -5.89
N TYR A 306 -2.59 -10.10 -7.13
CA TYR A 306 -3.47 -11.19 -7.58
C TYR A 306 -3.21 -12.51 -6.85
N LYS A 307 -1.97 -12.80 -6.43
CA LYS A 307 -1.70 -13.99 -5.61
C LYS A 307 -2.32 -13.90 -4.22
N MET A 308 -2.37 -12.72 -3.61
CA MET A 308 -3.09 -12.52 -2.34
C MET A 308 -4.62 -12.63 -2.54
N GLU A 309 -5.16 -12.06 -3.62
CA GLU A 309 -6.59 -12.18 -3.94
C GLU A 309 -6.97 -13.67 -4.19
N GLU A 310 -6.15 -14.40 -4.97
CA GLU A 310 -6.33 -15.84 -5.20
C GLU A 310 -6.27 -16.63 -3.90
N ALA A 311 -5.34 -16.29 -2.99
CA ALA A 311 -5.12 -17.00 -1.74
C ALA A 311 -6.24 -16.77 -0.73
N PHE A 312 -6.67 -15.52 -0.56
CA PHE A 312 -7.58 -15.15 0.53
C PHE A 312 -9.07 -15.14 0.13
N ASP A 313 -9.37 -14.88 -1.16
CA ASP A 313 -10.75 -14.63 -1.60
C ASP A 313 -11.21 -15.59 -2.69
N ARG A 314 -10.49 -15.67 -3.82
CA ARG A 314 -10.98 -16.41 -4.98
C ARG A 314 -10.97 -17.92 -4.80
N PHE A 315 -9.90 -18.47 -4.21
CA PHE A 315 -9.71 -19.92 -4.10
C PHE A 315 -9.61 -20.40 -2.66
N ASP A 316 -9.44 -19.49 -1.68
CA ASP A 316 -9.22 -19.83 -0.27
C ASP A 316 -8.12 -20.91 -0.11
N ASP A 317 -6.95 -20.63 -0.74
CA ASP A 317 -5.82 -21.56 -0.85
C ASP A 317 -4.50 -20.82 -0.69
N LEU A 318 -3.90 -20.88 0.50
CA LEU A 318 -2.68 -20.15 0.85
C LEU A 318 -1.42 -20.60 0.08
N ASN A 319 -1.48 -21.69 -0.70
CA ASN A 319 -0.39 -22.06 -1.61
C ASN A 319 -0.09 -20.96 -2.65
N TYR A 320 -1.08 -20.12 -2.99
CA TYR A 320 -0.87 -18.99 -3.91
C TYR A 320 0.10 -17.94 -3.37
N LEU A 321 0.24 -17.78 -2.05
CA LEU A 321 1.19 -16.84 -1.43
C LEU A 321 2.66 -17.18 -1.69
N ASP A 322 2.96 -18.44 -2.00
CA ASP A 322 4.30 -18.88 -2.45
C ASP A 322 4.45 -18.86 -3.99
N GLY A 323 3.53 -18.22 -4.70
CA GLY A 323 3.53 -18.09 -6.16
C GLY A 323 4.68 -17.25 -6.71
N ASN A 324 4.79 -17.22 -8.06
CA ASN A 324 5.76 -16.38 -8.77
C ASN A 324 5.27 -14.91 -8.78
N THR A 325 6.09 -14.00 -8.25
CA THR A 325 5.79 -12.56 -8.13
C THR A 325 7.05 -11.75 -8.43
N LEU A 326 6.91 -10.46 -8.74
CA LEU A 326 8.07 -9.57 -8.91
C LEU A 326 8.92 -9.54 -7.63
N ARG A 327 8.28 -9.42 -6.45
CA ARG A 327 8.95 -9.45 -5.15
C ARG A 327 9.85 -10.68 -4.97
N LYS A 328 9.39 -11.85 -5.38
CA LYS A 328 10.14 -13.10 -5.23
C LYS A 328 11.36 -13.18 -6.14
N VAL A 329 11.35 -12.50 -7.28
CA VAL A 329 12.43 -12.48 -8.26
C VAL A 329 13.38 -11.30 -8.04
N ASN A 330 12.82 -10.11 -7.82
CA ASN A 330 13.59 -8.86 -7.66
C ASN A 330 12.93 -7.98 -6.58
N PRO A 331 13.11 -8.30 -5.28
CA PRO A 331 12.45 -7.59 -4.18
C PRO A 331 12.78 -6.10 -4.12
N ASP A 332 13.99 -5.69 -4.50
CA ASP A 332 14.43 -4.29 -4.48
C ASP A 332 13.67 -3.40 -5.47
N LYS A 333 12.96 -4.01 -6.42
CA LYS A 333 12.19 -3.33 -7.45
C LYS A 333 10.68 -3.55 -7.33
N ALA A 334 10.25 -4.35 -6.37
CA ALA A 334 8.85 -4.68 -6.17
C ALA A 334 8.18 -3.71 -5.19
N VAL A 335 7.19 -2.97 -5.66
CA VAL A 335 6.33 -2.13 -4.82
C VAL A 335 5.03 -2.91 -4.56
N THR A 336 4.88 -3.43 -3.34
CA THR A 336 3.73 -4.27 -2.95
C THR A 336 2.59 -3.43 -2.39
N PHE A 337 1.35 -3.88 -2.58
CA PHE A 337 0.16 -3.19 -2.11
C PHE A 337 -0.99 -4.17 -1.87
N VAL A 338 -1.96 -3.78 -1.03
CA VAL A 338 -3.18 -4.55 -0.73
C VAL A 338 -4.39 -3.98 -1.48
N ALA A 339 -4.42 -2.67 -1.64
CA ALA A 339 -5.46 -1.94 -2.35
C ALA A 339 -4.86 -0.67 -2.96
N ASN A 340 -5.50 -0.14 -3.99
CA ASN A 340 -5.25 1.16 -4.56
C ASN A 340 -6.55 1.81 -5.05
N HIS A 341 -6.47 3.01 -5.62
CA HIS A 341 -7.62 3.78 -6.07
C HIS A 341 -8.40 3.12 -7.23
N ASP A 342 -7.81 2.19 -7.98
CA ASP A 342 -8.46 1.44 -9.05
C ASP A 342 -9.09 0.14 -8.56
N THR A 343 -8.40 -0.61 -7.71
CA THR A 343 -8.92 -1.88 -7.17
C THR A 343 -10.10 -1.66 -6.22
N GLU A 344 -10.17 -0.51 -5.53
CA GLU A 344 -11.29 -0.15 -4.65
C GLU A 344 -12.41 0.64 -5.34
N LYS A 345 -12.14 1.21 -6.52
CA LYS A 345 -13.11 1.98 -7.31
C LYS A 345 -14.22 1.11 -7.88
N ASP A 346 -13.87 -0.06 -8.34
CA ASP A 346 -14.81 -0.97 -8.98
C ASP A 346 -15.57 -1.79 -7.93
N GLU A 347 -16.90 -1.78 -8.02
CA GLU A 347 -17.76 -2.72 -7.29
C GLU A 347 -17.52 -4.19 -7.76
N ASN A 348 -16.51 -4.41 -8.60
CA ASN A 348 -16.14 -5.72 -9.11
C ASN A 348 -15.38 -6.47 -8.03
N GLU A 349 -16.07 -7.37 -7.35
CA GLU A 349 -15.51 -8.21 -6.27
C GLU A 349 -14.32 -9.07 -6.72
N ASP A 350 -14.14 -9.26 -8.05
CA ASP A 350 -13.06 -10.08 -8.62
C ASP A 350 -11.69 -9.37 -8.66
N ASN A 351 -11.60 -8.08 -8.36
CA ASN A 351 -10.35 -7.29 -8.44
C ASN A 351 -9.98 -6.61 -7.12
N ARG A 352 -10.47 -7.08 -5.98
CA ARG A 352 -10.13 -6.52 -4.68
C ARG A 352 -9.96 -7.61 -3.62
N ILE A 353 -9.14 -7.33 -2.62
CA ILE A 353 -9.08 -8.15 -1.42
C ILE A 353 -10.25 -7.77 -0.50
N ALA A 354 -11.05 -8.76 -0.10
CA ALA A 354 -12.21 -8.56 0.76
C ALA A 354 -11.81 -7.94 2.11
N THR A 355 -12.68 -7.10 2.66
CA THR A 355 -12.41 -6.33 3.88
C THR A 355 -11.94 -7.18 5.05
N GLU A 356 -12.51 -8.36 5.24
CA GLU A 356 -12.15 -9.33 6.29
C GLU A 356 -10.77 -9.97 6.11
N ASN A 357 -10.19 -9.87 4.91
CA ASN A 357 -8.90 -10.47 4.58
C ASN A 357 -7.77 -9.42 4.48
N LYS A 358 -8.11 -8.12 4.44
CA LYS A 358 -7.13 -7.03 4.27
C LYS A 358 -5.99 -7.07 5.29
N MET A 359 -6.28 -7.33 6.56
CA MET A 359 -5.25 -7.34 7.60
C MET A 359 -4.27 -8.52 7.46
N LYS A 360 -4.73 -9.69 6.98
CA LYS A 360 -3.83 -10.81 6.60
C LYS A 360 -2.92 -10.42 5.43
N ALA A 361 -3.48 -9.70 4.44
CA ALA A 361 -2.72 -9.21 3.30
C ALA A 361 -1.70 -8.11 3.69
N TYR A 362 -2.08 -7.16 4.57
CA TYR A 362 -1.14 -6.19 5.12
C TYR A 362 -0.05 -6.86 5.97
N ALA A 363 -0.38 -7.85 6.80
CA ALA A 363 0.60 -8.62 7.54
C ALA A 363 1.58 -9.33 6.59
N TYR A 364 1.09 -9.85 5.45
CA TYR A 364 1.93 -10.46 4.42
C TYR A 364 2.90 -9.44 3.82
N ILE A 365 2.44 -8.30 3.26
CA ILE A 365 3.34 -7.36 2.59
C ILE A 365 4.28 -6.62 3.55
N LEU A 366 3.86 -6.38 4.80
CA LEU A 366 4.66 -5.67 5.81
C LEU A 366 5.65 -6.57 6.57
N THR A 367 5.62 -7.88 6.36
CA THR A 367 6.62 -8.79 6.94
C THR A 367 7.61 -9.33 5.91
N HIS A 368 7.23 -9.32 4.63
CA HIS A 368 8.09 -9.76 3.53
C HIS A 368 9.08 -8.65 3.10
N ASP A 369 9.96 -8.99 2.19
CA ASP A 369 10.79 -8.06 1.42
C ASP A 369 9.95 -7.33 0.35
N GLY A 370 10.53 -6.35 -0.32
CA GLY A 370 9.84 -5.42 -1.21
C GLY A 370 9.56 -4.08 -0.53
N TYR A 371 8.88 -3.19 -1.24
CA TYR A 371 8.54 -1.86 -0.77
C TYR A 371 7.01 -1.74 -0.61
N PRO A 372 6.47 -1.91 0.60
CA PRO A 372 5.03 -1.92 0.81
C PRO A 372 4.40 -0.54 0.69
N THR A 373 3.21 -0.49 0.08
CA THR A 373 2.38 0.71 -0.03
C THR A 373 1.09 0.52 0.76
N ILE A 374 0.79 1.50 1.62
CA ILE A 374 -0.45 1.57 2.39
C ILE A 374 -1.47 2.41 1.62
N PHE A 375 -2.71 1.94 1.54
CA PHE A 375 -3.79 2.66 0.91
C PHE A 375 -4.47 3.62 1.90
N TYR A 376 -4.70 4.88 1.49
CA TYR A 376 -5.28 5.92 2.34
C TYR A 376 -6.57 5.49 3.04
N SER A 377 -7.53 4.92 2.30
CA SER A 377 -8.83 4.54 2.87
C SER A 377 -8.72 3.44 3.92
N ASP A 378 -7.76 2.53 3.80
CA ASP A 378 -7.52 1.49 4.79
C ASP A 378 -6.84 2.06 6.04
N TYR A 379 -5.85 2.95 5.86
CA TYR A 379 -5.18 3.61 6.99
C TYR A 379 -6.12 4.50 7.80
N GLU A 380 -7.02 5.24 7.14
CA GLU A 380 -7.99 6.13 7.80
C GLU A 380 -9.23 5.38 8.34
N ASN A 381 -9.35 4.09 8.08
CA ASN A 381 -10.42 3.26 8.63
C ASN A 381 -10.14 2.93 10.10
N GLU A 382 -11.01 3.40 11.01
CA GLU A 382 -10.89 3.17 12.45
C GLU A 382 -10.74 1.67 12.84
N ALA A 383 -11.25 0.76 12.01
CA ALA A 383 -11.13 -0.68 12.26
C ALA A 383 -9.74 -1.23 11.95
N PHE A 384 -8.94 -0.56 11.14
CA PHE A 384 -7.62 -1.03 10.67
C PHE A 384 -6.46 -0.16 11.14
N ASN A 385 -6.72 1.11 11.47
CA ASN A 385 -5.69 2.13 11.70
C ASN A 385 -4.60 1.69 12.68
N GLU A 386 -5.00 1.28 13.90
CA GLU A 386 -4.04 0.89 14.93
C GLU A 386 -3.26 -0.38 14.57
N GLU A 387 -3.91 -1.34 13.92
CA GLU A 387 -3.27 -2.58 13.47
C GLU A 387 -2.28 -2.32 12.31
N ILE A 388 -2.63 -1.43 11.36
CA ILE A 388 -1.71 -1.00 10.29
C ILE A 388 -0.49 -0.28 10.87
N LYS A 389 -0.66 0.63 11.82
CA LYS A 389 0.45 1.31 12.52
C LYS A 389 1.39 0.31 13.20
N GLN A 390 0.83 -0.67 13.89
CA GLN A 390 1.61 -1.72 14.54
C GLN A 390 2.38 -2.56 13.52
N LEU A 391 1.76 -2.91 12.39
CA LEU A 391 2.42 -3.63 11.31
C LEU A 391 3.54 -2.80 10.66
N ILE A 392 3.36 -1.48 10.50
CA ILE A 392 4.42 -0.57 10.03
C ILE A 392 5.59 -0.53 11.02
N GLU A 393 5.32 -0.46 12.33
CA GLU A 393 6.36 -0.50 13.36
C GLU A 393 7.15 -1.82 13.32
N ILE A 394 6.44 -2.96 13.19
CA ILE A 394 7.06 -4.28 13.02
C ILE A 394 7.92 -4.33 11.74
N HIS A 395 7.40 -3.81 10.62
CA HIS A 395 8.14 -3.73 9.36
C HIS A 395 9.43 -2.93 9.50
N ASN A 396 9.32 -1.72 10.02
CA ASN A 396 10.45 -0.80 10.17
C ASN A 396 11.50 -1.30 11.18
N SER A 397 11.10 -2.19 12.10
CA SER A 397 11.98 -2.67 13.17
C SER A 397 12.50 -4.10 12.91
N LEU A 398 11.66 -5.06 12.54
CA LEU A 398 11.98 -6.48 12.57
C LEU A 398 12.04 -7.16 11.17
N ALA A 399 11.47 -6.56 10.11
CA ALA A 399 11.40 -7.20 8.80
C ALA A 399 12.74 -7.13 8.04
N VAL A 400 13.75 -7.84 8.52
CA VAL A 400 15.13 -7.82 7.98
C VAL A 400 15.69 -9.22 7.75
N GLY A 401 16.62 -9.33 6.81
CA GLY A 401 17.22 -10.61 6.39
C GLY A 401 16.42 -11.29 5.28
N ASP A 402 16.88 -12.47 4.87
CA ASP A 402 16.26 -13.23 3.80
C ASP A 402 14.89 -13.79 4.23
N VAL A 403 13.99 -13.94 3.26
CA VAL A 403 12.69 -14.60 3.44
C VAL A 403 12.84 -16.11 3.24
N GLU A 404 12.42 -16.90 4.22
CA GLU A 404 12.34 -18.35 4.12
C GLU A 404 10.89 -18.81 4.38
N VAL A 405 10.25 -19.45 3.40
CA VAL A 405 8.95 -20.11 3.59
C VAL A 405 9.16 -21.42 4.35
N LEU A 406 8.70 -21.47 5.60
CA LEU A 406 8.86 -22.62 6.48
C LEU A 406 7.80 -23.69 6.23
N HIS A 407 6.60 -23.26 5.85
CA HIS A 407 5.48 -24.12 5.54
C HIS A 407 4.43 -23.40 4.72
N VAL A 408 3.84 -24.09 3.76
CA VAL A 408 2.65 -23.64 3.05
C VAL A 408 1.79 -24.83 2.65
N ASP A 409 0.49 -24.70 2.87
CA ASP A 409 -0.56 -25.57 2.35
C ASP A 409 -1.83 -24.73 2.12
N ASN A 410 -2.98 -25.39 1.89
CA ASN A 410 -4.21 -24.66 1.58
C ASN A 410 -4.63 -23.70 2.69
N ASP A 411 -4.40 -24.03 3.95
CA ASP A 411 -4.99 -23.37 5.12
C ASP A 411 -3.95 -22.68 6.00
N GLU A 412 -2.65 -22.90 5.76
CA GLU A 412 -1.57 -22.36 6.58
C GLU A 412 -0.40 -21.84 5.72
N TYR A 413 0.10 -20.65 6.07
CA TYR A 413 1.30 -20.06 5.50
C TYR A 413 2.23 -19.58 6.61
N LEU A 414 3.47 -20.07 6.62
CA LEU A 414 4.50 -19.66 7.57
C LEU A 414 5.75 -19.23 6.84
N MET A 415 6.27 -18.07 7.19
CA MET A 415 7.57 -17.62 6.72
C MET A 415 8.38 -16.98 7.84
N LYS A 416 9.69 -16.97 7.66
CA LYS A 416 10.66 -16.38 8.57
C LYS A 416 11.47 -15.32 7.84
N ARG A 417 11.72 -14.18 8.49
CA ARG A 417 12.82 -13.26 8.17
C ARG A 417 14.00 -13.65 9.03
N GLU A 418 15.14 -13.90 8.39
CA GLU A 418 16.33 -14.46 9.05
C GLU A 418 16.94 -13.57 10.13
N GLY A 419 16.64 -12.26 10.10
CA GLY A 419 17.34 -11.30 10.94
C GLY A 419 18.77 -11.04 10.50
N ASN A 420 19.53 -10.34 11.32
CA ASN A 420 20.96 -10.12 11.16
C ASN A 420 21.63 -9.97 12.55
N ALA A 421 22.90 -9.54 12.61
CA ALA A 421 23.63 -9.41 13.87
C ALA A 421 23.04 -8.37 14.84
N GLU A 422 22.28 -7.41 14.33
CA GLU A 422 21.74 -6.27 15.09
C GLU A 422 20.21 -6.37 15.28
N ASN A 423 19.54 -7.28 14.54
CA ASN A 423 18.10 -7.39 14.47
C ASN A 423 17.66 -8.85 14.44
N PRO A 424 16.76 -9.28 15.34
CA PRO A 424 16.42 -10.70 15.48
C PRO A 424 15.62 -11.29 14.30
N GLY A 425 14.97 -10.45 13.49
CA GLY A 425 14.01 -10.92 12.49
C GLY A 425 12.66 -11.28 13.11
N LEU A 426 11.82 -11.96 12.32
CA LEU A 426 10.45 -12.33 12.72
C LEU A 426 9.98 -13.63 12.06
N ILE A 427 8.87 -14.19 12.57
CA ILE A 427 8.12 -15.28 11.92
C ILE A 427 6.67 -14.83 11.77
N LEU A 428 6.17 -14.82 10.54
CA LEU A 428 4.75 -14.69 10.23
C LEU A 428 4.09 -16.05 10.16
N TYR A 429 2.92 -16.19 10.79
CA TYR A 429 2.05 -17.35 10.67
C TYR A 429 0.64 -16.91 10.34
N ILE A 430 0.15 -17.21 9.13
CA ILE A 430 -1.23 -16.95 8.68
C ILE A 430 -1.97 -18.28 8.66
N SER A 431 -3.25 -18.29 9.10
CA SER A 431 -4.14 -19.44 8.97
C SER A 431 -5.55 -18.98 8.58
N THR A 432 -6.17 -19.68 7.61
CA THR A 432 -7.59 -19.54 7.24
C THR A 432 -8.50 -20.50 7.96
N GLU A 433 -7.95 -21.42 8.74
CA GLU A 433 -8.70 -22.39 9.52
C GLU A 433 -9.63 -21.73 10.57
N SER A 434 -10.78 -22.32 10.78
CA SER A 434 -11.80 -21.82 11.72
C SER A 434 -11.47 -22.00 13.20
N THR A 435 -10.30 -22.62 13.50
CA THR A 435 -9.81 -22.87 14.84
C THR A 435 -8.34 -22.49 14.94
N THR A 436 -7.91 -22.11 16.14
CA THR A 436 -6.49 -21.85 16.44
C THR A 436 -5.61 -23.00 16.00
N LYS A 437 -4.52 -22.69 15.31
CA LYS A 437 -3.53 -23.65 14.82
C LYS A 437 -2.21 -23.51 15.57
N ARG A 438 -1.49 -24.63 15.68
CA ARG A 438 -0.14 -24.68 16.24
C ARG A 438 0.76 -25.51 15.36
N ARG A 439 1.96 -24.98 15.11
CA ARG A 439 2.96 -25.67 14.28
C ARG A 439 4.34 -25.57 14.89
N ASN A 440 5.09 -26.70 14.84
CA ASN A 440 6.51 -26.71 15.20
C ASN A 440 7.32 -26.14 14.05
N VAL A 441 8.19 -25.19 14.36
CA VAL A 441 9.08 -24.54 13.39
C VAL A 441 10.52 -24.54 13.91
N GLN A 442 11.46 -24.56 12.99
CA GLN A 442 12.88 -24.40 13.28
C GLN A 442 13.26 -22.92 13.20
N THR A 443 13.88 -22.40 14.23
CA THR A 443 14.40 -21.02 14.30
C THR A 443 15.89 -21.01 14.54
N ASN A 444 16.50 -19.82 14.49
CA ASN A 444 17.88 -19.58 14.92
C ASN A 444 17.96 -19.17 16.41
N TRP A 445 16.84 -19.14 17.12
CA TRP A 445 16.71 -18.69 18.50
C TRP A 445 16.68 -19.88 19.45
N ASN A 446 17.76 -20.10 20.18
CA ASN A 446 17.94 -21.25 21.08
C ASN A 446 17.64 -20.86 22.54
N ASN A 447 16.75 -21.58 23.20
CA ASN A 447 16.35 -21.34 24.60
C ASN A 447 15.84 -19.91 24.83
N VAL A 448 15.04 -19.37 23.90
CA VAL A 448 14.50 -18.00 23.92
C VAL A 448 12.98 -18.06 23.96
N THR A 449 12.37 -17.22 24.79
CA THR A 449 10.92 -17.02 24.79
C THR A 449 10.53 -16.09 23.65
N LEU A 450 9.40 -16.38 23.00
CA LEU A 450 8.85 -15.61 21.89
C LEU A 450 7.56 -14.93 22.31
N LEU A 451 7.32 -13.74 21.77
CA LEU A 451 6.05 -13.02 21.85
C LEU A 451 5.47 -12.81 20.47
N ASP A 452 4.16 -12.76 20.39
CA ASP A 452 3.44 -12.27 19.22
C ASP A 452 3.36 -10.75 19.25
N TYR A 453 4.09 -10.09 18.36
CA TYR A 453 4.14 -8.63 18.23
C TYR A 453 2.94 -8.06 17.49
N SER A 454 2.12 -8.90 16.82
CA SER A 454 0.82 -8.46 16.29
C SER A 454 -0.27 -8.37 17.36
N GLY A 455 -0.06 -8.97 18.54
CA GLY A 455 -1.02 -8.98 19.63
C GLY A 455 -2.25 -9.87 19.43
N ASN A 456 -2.26 -10.67 18.36
CA ASN A 456 -3.40 -11.52 17.99
C ASN A 456 -3.48 -12.83 18.79
N THR A 457 -2.40 -13.20 19.50
CA THR A 457 -2.37 -14.34 20.44
C THR A 457 -1.60 -13.99 21.72
N THR A 458 -2.01 -14.61 22.81
CA THR A 458 -1.29 -14.51 24.10
C THR A 458 -0.35 -15.71 24.35
N TYR A 459 -0.19 -16.58 23.35
CA TYR A 459 0.65 -17.74 23.48
C TYR A 459 2.13 -17.37 23.40
N THR A 460 2.89 -17.59 24.47
CA THR A 460 4.30 -17.23 24.64
C THR A 460 5.18 -18.48 24.73
N PRO A 461 5.55 -19.10 23.59
CA PRO A 461 6.36 -20.29 23.57
C PRO A 461 7.84 -19.99 23.82
N THR A 462 8.57 -21.00 24.30
CA THR A 462 10.03 -20.97 24.42
C THR A 462 10.65 -22.01 23.49
N SER A 463 11.64 -21.61 22.69
CA SER A 463 12.41 -22.53 21.85
C SER A 463 13.30 -23.45 22.68
N ASP A 464 13.56 -24.64 22.17
CA ASP A 464 14.48 -25.56 22.79
C ASP A 464 15.96 -25.22 22.51
N GLU A 465 16.87 -26.06 23.02
CA GLU A 465 18.33 -25.92 22.85
C GLU A 465 18.79 -25.97 21.37
N ASN A 466 17.95 -26.48 20.49
CA ASN A 466 18.19 -26.57 19.05
C ASN A 466 17.41 -25.52 18.24
N GLY A 467 16.63 -24.63 18.89
CA GLY A 467 15.82 -23.62 18.25
C GLY A 467 14.46 -24.10 17.74
N MET A 468 14.02 -25.29 18.11
CA MET A 468 12.67 -25.77 17.80
C MET A 468 11.66 -25.11 18.72
N VAL A 469 10.57 -24.59 18.15
CA VAL A 469 9.50 -23.93 18.90
C VAL A 469 8.14 -24.23 18.27
N THR A 470 7.11 -24.34 19.12
CA THR A 470 5.72 -24.40 18.65
C THR A 470 5.15 -23.00 18.66
N ILE A 471 4.71 -22.48 17.53
CA ILE A 471 4.01 -21.19 17.40
C ILE A 471 2.53 -21.40 17.12
N GLU A 472 1.74 -20.34 17.33
CA GLU A 472 0.28 -20.37 17.23
C GLU A 472 -0.23 -19.30 16.28
N ALA A 473 -1.20 -19.62 15.42
CA ALA A 473 -2.02 -18.63 14.73
C ALA A 473 -3.47 -18.71 15.23
N PRO A 474 -4.14 -17.57 15.43
CA PRO A 474 -5.56 -17.55 15.78
C PRO A 474 -6.42 -18.07 14.63
N ALA A 475 -7.66 -18.43 14.92
CA ALA A 475 -8.63 -18.85 13.91
C ALA A 475 -8.83 -17.74 12.86
N ASN A 476 -8.71 -18.09 11.57
CA ASN A 476 -8.84 -17.18 10.43
C ASN A 476 -8.08 -15.85 10.64
N GLY A 477 -6.81 -15.93 11.00
CA GLY A 477 -6.01 -14.75 11.33
C GLY A 477 -4.52 -14.98 11.15
N TYR A 478 -3.73 -14.16 11.82
CA TYR A 478 -2.26 -14.25 11.75
C TYR A 478 -1.61 -13.91 13.10
N SER A 479 -0.35 -14.27 13.23
CA SER A 479 0.53 -13.87 14.33
C SER A 479 1.93 -13.54 13.78
N ILE A 480 2.66 -12.68 14.49
CA ILE A 480 4.02 -12.28 14.12
C ILE A 480 4.91 -12.42 15.35
N TYR A 481 5.67 -13.50 15.38
CA TYR A 481 6.57 -13.80 16.50
C TYR A 481 7.96 -13.22 16.32
N SER A 482 8.52 -12.71 17.41
CA SER A 482 9.94 -12.44 17.56
C SER A 482 10.37 -12.75 19.01
N ILE A 483 11.66 -12.58 19.30
CA ILE A 483 12.22 -12.85 20.64
C ILE A 483 11.76 -11.82 21.66
N THR A 484 11.90 -12.16 22.95
CA THR A 484 11.78 -11.25 24.09
C THR A 484 13.14 -10.65 24.47
N LYS A 485 13.13 -9.66 25.39
CA LYS A 485 14.34 -9.13 26.02
C LYS A 485 15.14 -10.20 26.75
#